data_547704e8a7756c6ffb322ce95cdd8232
#
_entry.id   547704e8a7756c6ffb322ce95cdd8232
#
_cell.length_a   1.000
_cell.length_b   1.000
_cell.length_c   1.000
_cell.angle_alpha   90.00
_cell.angle_beta   90.00
_cell.angle_gamma   90.00
#
_symmetry.space_group_name_H-M   'P 1'
#
loop_
_entity.id
_entity.type
_entity.pdbx_description
1 polymer ?
#
loop_
_entity_poly.entity_id
_entity_poly.type
_entity_poly.pdbx_seq_one_letter_code
_entity_poly.pdbx_strand_id
1 'polypeptide(L)'
;MTMTKYRHSKSVPSKQFLPKISSIARTLITSALLVTVALPTTAETDHYDQLPDLGSNAAKFLSDDKAQILGESFIRQSRFQQPYVYDPELVDYINRIGQKLLAVSEEAHKEYNFHLIDNNSINAFAVPGGQIALHTAILTKSETESELASVVAHEIAHVTQRHIARRLESQQYDRWLSIGALLAAAALGGAEGAQAGATLANASIVDRTLRYSRGFEAEADSLGIRLLSRAGYDPKGMGDFFERLMQESRINKSNAPEFLRSHPLTVDRISESKARINSYPPGGPQDESEFLLMQAKAMASYSPNKALVRDLYKQKIIEGDESLATHYGYALALSKNSEYAAARREFNRILKEFPDNVSLRIVHADNELEAGKIERGLEMLRTLYKEQVEIDNHMIDIYYANALVLTSRNEEAIPILRSAIANNPDEPYFHSLLARAYGELGDDFKSFMSRGEFHYQRGHYEFSLRQFRRANQLAESQYDKARTSARMNDIQNAIAELKSL
;
A
#
# COMPACT_ATOMS: atom_id res chain seq x y z
N MET A 1 -10.20 -41.42 -53.44
CA MET A 1 -9.79 -41.08 -54.80
C MET A 1 -8.78 -39.97 -54.69
N THR A 2 -7.56 -40.40 -54.83
CA THR A 2 -6.40 -39.93 -55.60
C THR A 2 -5.81 -38.60 -55.11
N MET A 3 -4.74 -38.60 -54.29
CA MET A 3 -3.29 -38.78 -54.60
C MET A 3 -2.76 -37.82 -55.69
N THR A 4 -1.74 -37.03 -55.36
CA THR A 4 -0.34 -37.10 -55.85
C THR A 4 0.37 -35.84 -55.42
N LYS A 5 1.39 -35.82 -54.55
CA LYS A 5 2.84 -36.09 -54.61
C LYS A 5 3.60 -35.40 -55.76
N TYR A 6 4.63 -34.63 -55.43
CA TYR A 6 6.07 -34.72 -55.79
C TYR A 6 6.72 -33.35 -55.55
N ARG A 7 7.73 -33.12 -54.74
CA ARG A 7 9.13 -33.58 -54.54
C ARG A 7 10.19 -32.96 -55.50
N HIS A 8 11.26 -32.52 -54.85
CA HIS A 8 12.69 -32.34 -55.25
C HIS A 8 13.11 -30.97 -55.72
N SER A 9 14.04 -30.29 -55.05
CA SER A 9 15.45 -30.52 -54.69
C SER A 9 16.43 -30.05 -55.80
N LYS A 10 17.39 -29.21 -55.39
CA LYS A 10 18.86 -29.18 -55.65
C LYS A 10 19.41 -27.74 -55.51
N SER A 11 20.23 -27.43 -54.57
CA SER A 11 21.71 -27.44 -54.43
C SER A 11 22.51 -26.45 -55.34
N VAL A 12 23.13 -25.51 -54.69
CA VAL A 12 24.50 -24.87 -54.72
C VAL A 12 25.37 -25.19 -55.98
N PRO A 13 26.24 -24.25 -56.51
CA PRO A 13 27.41 -23.82 -55.78
C PRO A 13 27.97 -22.37 -56.05
N SER A 14 28.88 -22.06 -55.16
CA SER A 14 29.88 -21.00 -55.12
C SER A 14 30.58 -20.65 -56.45
N LYS A 15 31.00 -19.37 -56.63
CA LYS A 15 32.35 -19.01 -57.13
C LYS A 15 32.71 -17.55 -56.77
N GLN A 16 33.87 -17.43 -56.18
CA GLN A 16 34.69 -16.24 -56.01
C GLN A 16 35.12 -15.70 -57.36
N PHE A 17 35.25 -14.38 -57.51
CA PHE A 17 36.23 -13.75 -58.38
C PHE A 17 36.47 -12.32 -57.91
N LEU A 18 37.70 -12.08 -57.39
CA LEU A 18 38.40 -10.80 -57.48
C LEU A 18 39.17 -10.75 -58.81
N PRO A 19 39.32 -9.58 -59.45
CA PRO A 19 40.68 -9.14 -59.63
C PRO A 19 40.93 -7.60 -59.57
N LYS A 20 42.11 -7.35 -59.02
CA LYS A 20 43.22 -6.49 -59.57
C LYS A 20 43.03 -4.98 -59.64
N ILE A 21 43.86 -4.43 -58.84
CA ILE A 21 44.56 -3.13 -58.76
C ILE A 21 44.97 -2.54 -60.14
N SER A 22 44.71 -1.26 -60.32
CA SER A 22 45.66 -0.40 -61.06
C SER A 22 45.67 1.01 -60.48
N SER A 23 46.89 1.46 -60.26
CA SER A 23 47.31 2.76 -59.77
C SER A 23 47.05 3.89 -60.78
N ILE A 24 46.89 5.10 -60.30
CA ILE A 24 47.60 6.35 -60.71
C ILE A 24 46.71 7.55 -60.37
N ALA A 25 47.31 8.41 -59.66
CA ALA A 25 47.31 9.84 -59.62
C ALA A 25 46.92 10.53 -58.30
N ARG A 26 47.95 11.14 -57.76
CA ARG A 26 47.95 12.10 -56.66
C ARG A 26 47.11 13.31 -57.01
N THR A 27 46.24 13.73 -56.11
CA THR A 27 45.92 15.16 -55.96
C THR A 27 45.64 15.39 -54.48
N LEU A 28 46.46 16.16 -53.82
CA LEU A 28 46.34 16.68 -52.48
C LEU A 28 45.14 17.61 -52.41
N ILE A 29 44.10 17.21 -51.64
CA ILE A 29 43.12 18.13 -51.11
C ILE A 29 43.11 17.92 -49.60
N THR A 30 43.68 18.86 -48.86
CA THR A 30 43.62 19.02 -47.44
C THR A 30 42.19 19.36 -47.03
N SER A 31 41.38 18.37 -46.72
CA SER A 31 40.10 18.56 -46.02
C SER A 31 40.39 18.48 -44.54
N ALA A 32 40.34 19.62 -43.86
CA ALA A 32 40.33 19.69 -42.41
C ALA A 32 39.06 18.99 -41.89
N LEU A 33 39.22 17.79 -41.36
CA LEU A 33 38.19 17.07 -40.64
C LEU A 33 38.04 17.74 -39.26
N LEU A 34 37.06 18.64 -39.12
CA LEU A 34 36.62 19.10 -37.80
C LEU A 34 36.00 17.89 -37.08
N VAL A 35 36.79 17.19 -36.28
CA VAL A 35 36.27 16.24 -35.28
C VAL A 35 35.66 17.09 -34.18
N THR A 36 34.35 17.29 -34.23
CA THR A 36 33.59 17.73 -33.06
C THR A 36 33.60 16.59 -32.07
N VAL A 37 34.56 16.62 -31.15
CA VAL A 37 34.51 15.85 -29.92
C VAL A 37 33.27 16.36 -29.15
N ALA A 38 32.17 15.66 -29.27
CA ALA A 38 31.08 15.81 -28.30
C ALA A 38 31.65 15.38 -26.96
N LEU A 39 32.09 16.35 -26.16
CA LEU A 39 32.32 16.13 -24.74
C LEU A 39 30.99 15.63 -24.17
N PRO A 40 30.96 14.49 -23.45
CA PRO A 40 29.79 14.16 -22.69
C PRO A 40 29.55 15.37 -21.76
N THR A 41 28.42 16.03 -21.90
CA THR A 41 27.90 16.88 -20.84
C THR A 41 27.78 15.99 -19.63
N THR A 42 28.76 16.06 -18.75
CA THR A 42 28.58 15.58 -17.39
C THR A 42 27.36 16.35 -16.89
N ALA A 43 26.24 15.63 -16.71
CA ALA A 43 25.14 16.15 -15.91
C ALA A 43 25.80 16.67 -14.64
N GLU A 44 25.66 17.97 -14.39
CA GLU A 44 26.03 18.55 -13.11
C GLU A 44 25.34 17.67 -12.07
N THR A 45 26.10 16.80 -11.40
CA THR A 45 25.64 16.12 -10.21
C THR A 45 25.37 17.22 -9.22
N ASP A 46 24.09 17.37 -8.93
CA ASP A 46 23.56 18.34 -8.00
C ASP A 46 24.34 18.19 -6.69
N HIS A 47 25.26 19.10 -6.40
CA HIS A 47 26.11 19.11 -5.20
C HIS A 47 25.30 19.27 -3.92
N TYR A 48 23.97 19.39 -4.02
CA TYR A 48 23.04 19.33 -2.91
C TYR A 48 22.67 17.89 -2.48
N ASP A 49 23.13 16.87 -3.22
CA ASP A 49 22.79 15.46 -2.96
C ASP A 49 23.61 14.82 -1.81
N GLN A 50 24.62 15.49 -1.33
CA GLN A 50 25.38 15.04 -0.17
C GLN A 50 25.20 16.04 1.00
N LEU A 51 24.05 15.97 1.64
CA LEU A 51 24.00 16.41 3.03
C LEU A 51 24.98 15.49 3.79
N PRO A 52 26.03 16.04 4.42
CA PRO A 52 26.93 15.19 5.17
C PRO A 52 26.09 14.47 6.24
N ASP A 53 26.20 13.14 6.26
CA ASP A 53 25.78 12.38 7.41
C ASP A 53 26.60 12.89 8.59
N LEU A 54 26.06 13.83 9.33
CA LEU A 54 26.66 14.46 10.50
C LEU A 54 26.73 13.48 11.66
N GLY A 55 26.82 12.15 11.38
CA GLY A 55 27.08 11.13 12.36
C GLY A 55 26.10 11.18 13.51
N SER A 56 24.78 11.23 13.22
CA SER A 56 23.81 11.20 14.30
C SER A 56 24.00 9.90 15.09
N ASN A 57 24.10 10.00 16.42
CA ASN A 57 24.06 8.82 17.27
C ASN A 57 22.70 8.09 17.22
N ALA A 58 21.77 8.56 16.41
CA ALA A 58 20.43 8.01 16.25
C ALA A 58 20.44 6.51 15.97
N ALA A 59 21.37 6.01 15.14
CA ALA A 59 21.55 4.58 14.89
C ALA A 59 22.03 3.80 16.14
N LYS A 60 22.70 4.44 17.07
CA LYS A 60 23.09 3.82 18.36
C LYS A 60 21.90 3.71 19.31
N PHE A 61 20.97 4.67 19.22
CA PHE A 61 19.75 4.66 20.04
C PHE A 61 18.72 3.68 19.50
N LEU A 62 18.55 3.62 18.17
CA LEU A 62 17.59 2.75 17.51
C LEU A 62 18.26 2.11 16.30
N SER A 63 18.75 0.88 16.48
CA SER A 63 19.24 0.06 15.35
C SER A 63 18.07 -0.29 14.41
N ASP A 64 18.39 -0.63 13.16
CA ASP A 64 17.38 -0.97 12.15
C ASP A 64 16.54 -2.17 12.61
N ASP A 65 17.16 -3.22 13.21
CA ASP A 65 16.43 -4.39 13.75
C ASP A 65 15.42 -3.98 14.83
N LYS A 66 15.86 -3.14 15.79
CA LYS A 66 14.95 -2.63 16.84
C LYS A 66 13.84 -1.75 16.26
N ALA A 67 14.16 -0.93 15.27
CA ALA A 67 13.19 -0.11 14.57
C ALA A 67 12.12 -0.95 13.90
N GLN A 68 12.52 -2.05 13.24
CA GLN A 68 11.61 -2.98 12.58
C GLN A 68 10.68 -3.65 13.60
N ILE A 69 11.21 -4.24 14.66
CA ILE A 69 10.43 -4.90 15.72
C ILE A 69 9.41 -3.93 16.34
N LEU A 70 9.84 -2.70 16.64
CA LEU A 70 8.96 -1.66 17.17
C LEU A 70 7.83 -1.29 16.19
N GLY A 71 8.17 -1.04 14.93
CA GLY A 71 7.21 -0.65 13.91
C GLY A 71 6.17 -1.75 13.65
N GLU A 72 6.60 -2.99 13.45
CA GLU A 72 5.70 -4.13 13.28
C GLU A 72 4.78 -4.32 14.50
N SER A 73 5.34 -4.21 15.70
CA SER A 73 4.56 -4.33 16.92
C SER A 73 3.54 -3.21 17.07
N PHE A 74 3.92 -1.99 16.69
CA PHE A 74 3.01 -0.86 16.66
C PHE A 74 1.85 -1.09 15.68
N ILE A 75 2.15 -1.52 14.45
CA ILE A 75 1.11 -1.80 13.45
C ILE A 75 0.21 -2.95 13.92
N ARG A 76 0.77 -4.05 14.44
CA ARG A 76 -0.05 -5.15 14.99
C ARG A 76 -0.99 -4.65 16.09
N GLN A 77 -0.49 -3.82 17.00
CA GLN A 77 -1.30 -3.24 18.09
C GLN A 77 -2.37 -2.29 17.56
N SER A 78 -2.01 -1.41 16.60
CA SER A 78 -2.95 -0.43 16.05
C SER A 78 -4.10 -1.09 15.28
N ARG A 79 -3.89 -2.26 14.67
CA ARG A 79 -4.94 -3.06 14.03
C ARG A 79 -6.08 -3.47 14.97
N PHE A 80 -5.85 -3.44 16.27
CA PHE A 80 -6.91 -3.64 17.25
C PHE A 80 -7.80 -2.41 17.43
N GLN A 81 -7.20 -1.23 17.39
CA GLN A 81 -7.85 0.03 17.72
C GLN A 81 -8.39 0.76 16.49
N GLN A 82 -7.79 0.51 15.33
CA GLN A 82 -8.10 1.18 14.07
C GLN A 82 -8.69 0.20 13.04
N PRO A 83 -9.70 0.60 12.29
CA PRO A 83 -10.27 -0.20 11.21
C PRO A 83 -9.36 -0.16 9.97
N TYR A 84 -8.44 -1.12 9.86
CA TYR A 84 -7.60 -1.26 8.68
C TYR A 84 -8.42 -1.68 7.47
N VAL A 85 -8.08 -1.13 6.31
CA VAL A 85 -8.64 -1.52 5.02
C VAL A 85 -7.92 -2.77 4.52
N TYR A 86 -8.69 -3.80 4.18
CA TYR A 86 -8.21 -5.06 3.62
C TYR A 86 -8.68 -5.29 2.18
N ASP A 87 -9.18 -4.22 1.51
CA ASP A 87 -9.49 -4.27 0.09
C ASP A 87 -8.20 -4.40 -0.72
N PRO A 88 -8.01 -5.53 -1.45
CA PRO A 88 -6.71 -5.80 -2.08
C PRO A 88 -6.30 -4.77 -3.13
N GLU A 89 -7.25 -4.22 -3.89
CA GLU A 89 -6.95 -3.20 -4.91
C GLU A 89 -6.47 -1.90 -4.28
N LEU A 90 -7.13 -1.45 -3.22
CA LEU A 90 -6.75 -0.21 -2.54
C LEU A 90 -5.41 -0.35 -1.83
N VAL A 91 -5.16 -1.49 -1.19
CA VAL A 91 -3.90 -1.76 -0.51
C VAL A 91 -2.75 -1.86 -1.52
N ASP A 92 -2.94 -2.60 -2.62
CA ASP A 92 -1.94 -2.73 -3.67
C ASP A 92 -1.64 -1.37 -4.32
N TYR A 93 -2.66 -0.58 -4.61
CA TYR A 93 -2.52 0.75 -5.20
C TYR A 93 -1.64 1.67 -4.35
N ILE A 94 -1.90 1.75 -3.04
CA ILE A 94 -1.09 2.57 -2.13
C ILE A 94 0.33 2.03 -2.02
N ASN A 95 0.51 0.71 -1.97
CA ASN A 95 1.84 0.09 -1.96
C ASN A 95 2.62 0.40 -3.24
N ARG A 96 2.01 0.35 -4.42
CA ARG A 96 2.68 0.70 -5.68
C ARG A 96 3.15 2.15 -5.72
N ILE A 97 2.34 3.10 -5.24
CA ILE A 97 2.77 4.51 -5.08
C ILE A 97 3.97 4.58 -4.14
N GLY A 98 3.88 3.94 -2.97
CA GLY A 98 4.94 3.95 -1.98
C GLY A 98 6.23 3.33 -2.49
N GLN A 99 6.17 2.16 -3.12
CA GLN A 99 7.34 1.48 -3.69
C GLN A 99 7.97 2.28 -4.85
N LYS A 100 7.16 2.93 -5.67
CA LYS A 100 7.66 3.81 -6.76
C LYS A 100 8.44 5.01 -6.21
N LEU A 101 7.99 5.60 -5.11
CA LEU A 101 8.70 6.68 -4.42
C LEU A 101 9.95 6.16 -3.69
N LEU A 102 9.85 5.01 -3.03
CA LEU A 102 10.96 4.38 -2.33
C LEU A 102 12.09 4.01 -3.28
N ALA A 103 11.77 3.50 -4.48
CA ALA A 103 12.75 3.09 -5.48
C ALA A 103 13.71 4.20 -5.92
N VAL A 104 13.33 5.47 -5.77
CA VAL A 104 14.19 6.64 -6.07
C VAL A 104 14.78 7.29 -4.83
N SER A 105 14.58 6.71 -3.65
CA SER A 105 15.14 7.15 -2.37
C SER A 105 16.51 6.53 -2.09
N GLU A 106 17.16 6.99 -1.04
CA GLU A 106 18.43 6.43 -0.55
C GLU A 106 18.24 5.06 0.12
N GLU A 107 17.04 4.73 0.54
CA GLU A 107 16.67 3.47 1.21
C GLU A 107 15.90 2.49 0.29
N ALA A 108 16.07 2.58 -1.03
CA ALA A 108 15.45 1.71 -2.02
C ALA A 108 15.70 0.18 -1.79
N HIS A 109 16.70 -0.15 -1.00
CA HIS A 109 17.07 -1.54 -0.65
C HIS A 109 16.35 -2.05 0.61
N LYS A 110 15.59 -1.21 1.33
CA LYS A 110 14.87 -1.59 2.54
C LYS A 110 13.41 -1.91 2.23
N GLU A 111 12.83 -2.72 3.09
CA GLU A 111 11.40 -3.05 3.02
C GLU A 111 10.58 -1.98 3.73
N TYR A 112 9.57 -1.45 3.03
CA TYR A 112 8.58 -0.55 3.56
C TYR A 112 7.19 -1.13 3.33
N ASN A 113 6.32 -0.96 4.32
CA ASN A 113 4.93 -1.41 4.27
C ASN A 113 3.99 -0.23 4.37
N PHE A 114 3.07 -0.12 3.42
CA PHE A 114 2.09 0.95 3.36
C PHE A 114 0.71 0.40 3.73
N HIS A 115 0.12 1.00 4.76
CA HIS A 115 -1.15 0.56 5.33
C HIS A 115 -2.22 1.62 5.08
N LEU A 116 -3.47 1.18 4.90
CA LEU A 116 -4.61 2.06 4.75
C LEU A 116 -5.59 1.85 5.92
N ILE A 117 -6.05 2.95 6.53
CA ILE A 117 -6.96 2.95 7.68
C ILE A 117 -8.26 3.62 7.25
N ASP A 118 -9.41 2.98 7.52
CA ASP A 118 -10.73 3.55 7.27
C ASP A 118 -11.00 4.69 8.25
N ASN A 119 -10.66 5.91 7.85
CA ASN A 119 -10.89 7.10 8.65
C ASN A 119 -11.09 8.32 7.74
N ASN A 120 -12.11 9.12 8.04
CA ASN A 120 -12.48 10.31 7.26
C ASN A 120 -11.72 11.59 7.66
N SER A 121 -10.87 11.55 8.67
CA SER A 121 -9.94 12.63 8.99
C SER A 121 -8.68 12.50 8.14
N ILE A 122 -8.24 13.58 7.50
CA ILE A 122 -6.97 13.59 6.77
C ILE A 122 -5.84 13.35 7.80
N ASN A 123 -5.16 12.23 7.67
CA ASN A 123 -4.00 11.89 8.48
C ASN A 123 -3.13 10.85 7.78
N ALA A 124 -1.83 10.92 8.01
CA ALA A 124 -0.84 9.88 7.74
C ALA A 124 0.19 9.90 8.85
N PHE A 125 0.88 8.81 9.04
CA PHE A 125 1.99 8.75 9.97
C PHE A 125 2.98 7.66 9.59
N ALA A 126 4.25 7.92 9.85
CA ALA A 126 5.30 6.93 9.79
C ALA A 126 5.72 6.49 11.18
N VAL A 127 6.04 5.21 11.33
CA VAL A 127 6.68 4.67 12.54
C VAL A 127 8.00 3.99 12.15
N PRO A 128 8.90 3.73 13.10
CA PRO A 128 10.19 3.10 12.80
C PRO A 128 10.02 1.80 12.01
N GLY A 129 11.06 1.37 11.30
CA GLY A 129 11.05 0.11 10.56
C GLY A 129 10.26 0.15 9.26
N GLY A 130 10.13 1.32 8.62
CA GLY A 130 9.51 1.44 7.29
C GLY A 130 8.00 1.22 7.27
N GLN A 131 7.31 1.37 8.40
CA GLN A 131 5.86 1.20 8.46
C GLN A 131 5.17 2.57 8.31
N ILE A 132 4.37 2.73 7.26
CA ILE A 132 3.65 3.98 6.95
C ILE A 132 2.16 3.69 6.86
N ALA A 133 1.34 4.46 7.54
CA ALA A 133 -0.11 4.34 7.52
C ALA A 133 -0.77 5.63 7.02
N LEU A 134 -1.76 5.49 6.14
CA LEU A 134 -2.55 6.57 5.59
C LEU A 134 -4.02 6.36 5.94
N HIS A 135 -4.74 7.43 6.21
CA HIS A 135 -6.20 7.38 6.30
C HIS A 135 -6.84 7.42 4.91
N THR A 136 -7.97 6.74 4.73
CA THR A 136 -8.74 6.75 3.47
C THR A 136 -9.10 8.17 3.03
N ALA A 137 -9.20 9.11 3.97
CA ALA A 137 -9.46 10.52 3.68
C ALA A 137 -8.40 11.17 2.79
N ILE A 138 -7.13 10.71 2.82
CA ILE A 138 -6.10 11.25 1.93
C ILE A 138 -6.44 10.89 0.48
N LEU A 139 -6.76 9.62 0.20
CA LEU A 139 -7.15 9.17 -1.13
C LEU A 139 -8.46 9.83 -1.59
N THR A 140 -9.47 9.92 -0.72
CA THR A 140 -10.80 10.43 -1.11
C THR A 140 -10.86 11.94 -1.26
N LYS A 141 -9.90 12.69 -0.70
CA LYS A 141 -9.86 14.15 -0.74
C LYS A 141 -8.73 14.73 -1.59
N SER A 142 -7.78 13.94 -2.05
CA SER A 142 -6.80 14.37 -3.06
C SER A 142 -7.50 14.60 -4.41
N GLU A 143 -7.07 15.60 -5.16
CA GLU A 143 -7.59 15.87 -6.52
C GLU A 143 -6.78 15.17 -7.59
N THR A 144 -5.50 14.89 -7.30
CA THR A 144 -4.59 14.20 -8.23
C THR A 144 -3.79 13.10 -7.51
N GLU A 145 -3.27 12.15 -8.29
CA GLU A 145 -2.34 11.15 -7.77
C GLU A 145 -1.07 11.78 -7.20
N SER A 146 -0.62 12.90 -7.78
CA SER A 146 0.54 13.64 -7.27
C SER A 146 0.30 14.27 -5.89
N GLU A 147 -0.92 14.72 -5.56
CA GLU A 147 -1.28 15.14 -4.21
C GLU A 147 -1.19 13.98 -3.22
N LEU A 148 -1.79 12.82 -3.56
CA LEU A 148 -1.70 11.61 -2.74
C LEU A 148 -0.25 11.16 -2.55
N ALA A 149 0.52 11.10 -3.63
CA ALA A 149 1.93 10.72 -3.62
C ALA A 149 2.78 11.68 -2.78
N SER A 150 2.39 12.97 -2.69
CA SER A 150 3.12 13.96 -1.89
C SER A 150 3.12 13.64 -0.41
N VAL A 151 1.99 13.14 0.10
CA VAL A 151 1.87 12.73 1.50
C VAL A 151 2.74 11.50 1.75
N VAL A 152 2.69 10.52 0.86
CA VAL A 152 3.51 9.30 0.96
C VAL A 152 4.99 9.65 0.92
N ALA A 153 5.41 10.55 0.04
CA ALA A 153 6.79 11.02 -0.08
C ALA A 153 7.27 11.74 1.18
N HIS A 154 6.40 12.54 1.82
CA HIS A 154 6.67 13.22 3.07
C HIS A 154 6.90 12.21 4.22
N GLU A 155 6.06 11.17 4.32
CA GLU A 155 6.21 10.12 5.33
C GLU A 155 7.48 9.27 5.08
N ILE A 156 7.78 8.92 3.82
CA ILE A 156 9.05 8.25 3.46
C ILE A 156 10.24 9.11 3.91
N ALA A 157 10.20 10.42 3.71
CA ALA A 157 11.26 11.32 4.13
C ALA A 157 11.45 11.30 5.66
N HIS A 158 10.38 11.23 6.44
CA HIS A 158 10.48 11.10 7.91
C HIS A 158 11.19 9.81 8.34
N VAL A 159 10.96 8.71 7.65
CA VAL A 159 11.62 7.42 7.95
C VAL A 159 13.08 7.43 7.50
N THR A 160 13.34 7.80 6.24
CA THR A 160 14.70 7.81 5.67
C THR A 160 15.64 8.74 6.42
N GLN A 161 15.15 9.88 6.91
CA GLN A 161 15.91 10.83 7.75
C GLN A 161 15.91 10.46 9.23
N ARG A 162 15.34 9.30 9.59
CA ARG A 162 15.30 8.81 11.00
C ARG A 162 14.79 9.86 11.99
N HIS A 163 13.80 10.68 11.62
CA HIS A 163 13.32 11.79 12.42
C HIS A 163 12.85 11.36 13.81
N ILE A 164 12.21 10.19 13.92
CA ILE A 164 11.80 9.62 15.22
C ILE A 164 13.03 9.33 16.08
N ALA A 165 14.04 8.63 15.54
CA ALA A 165 15.25 8.30 16.28
C ALA A 165 16.03 9.56 16.71
N ARG A 166 16.20 10.54 15.79
CA ARG A 166 16.86 11.84 16.08
C ARG A 166 16.11 12.65 17.15
N ARG A 167 14.79 12.61 17.12
CA ARG A 167 13.97 13.24 18.15
C ARG A 167 14.16 12.62 19.52
N LEU A 168 14.24 11.30 19.57
CA LEU A 168 14.40 10.55 20.81
C LEU A 168 15.79 10.77 21.43
N GLU A 169 16.81 10.89 20.59
CA GLU A 169 18.15 11.32 21.00
C GLU A 169 18.11 12.68 21.71
N SER A 170 17.32 13.63 21.19
CA SER A 170 17.24 15.00 21.69
C SER A 170 16.45 15.18 23.01
N GLN A 171 15.59 14.25 23.39
CA GLN A 171 14.62 14.40 24.48
C GLN A 171 14.94 13.64 25.76
N GLN A 172 16.15 13.12 25.94
CA GLN A 172 16.56 12.31 27.09
C GLN A 172 15.80 11.02 27.37
N TYR A 173 16.54 9.99 27.76
CA TYR A 173 16.28 8.56 27.89
C TYR A 173 14.93 8.13 28.52
N ASP A 174 14.34 8.97 29.39
CA ASP A 174 13.18 8.58 30.23
C ASP A 174 11.85 8.39 29.46
N ARG A 175 11.74 8.91 28.24
CA ARG A 175 10.52 8.77 27.44
C ARG A 175 10.49 7.52 26.57
N TRP A 176 11.64 6.95 26.26
CA TRP A 176 11.73 5.67 25.57
C TRP A 176 11.18 4.52 26.39
N LEU A 177 11.54 4.49 27.68
CA LEU A 177 11.00 3.54 28.63
C LEU A 177 9.47 3.61 28.67
N SER A 178 8.87 4.79 28.49
CA SER A 178 7.42 4.92 28.48
C SER A 178 6.76 4.42 27.18
N ILE A 179 7.39 4.55 26.01
CA ILE A 179 6.87 4.04 24.74
C ILE A 179 7.06 2.52 24.65
N GLY A 180 8.23 2.02 24.98
CA GLY A 180 8.50 0.58 25.04
C GLY A 180 7.65 -0.12 26.11
N ALA A 181 7.53 0.46 27.31
CA ALA A 181 6.67 -0.04 28.37
C ALA A 181 5.18 0.03 28.00
N LEU A 182 4.77 1.05 27.25
CA LEU A 182 3.40 1.21 26.76
C LEU A 182 3.07 0.16 25.69
N LEU A 183 3.99 -0.10 24.76
CA LEU A 183 3.87 -1.19 23.76
C LEU A 183 3.91 -2.56 24.42
N ALA A 184 4.79 -2.76 25.41
CA ALA A 184 4.88 -4.00 26.17
C ALA A 184 3.64 -4.24 27.07
N ALA A 185 3.12 -3.22 27.72
CA ALA A 185 1.92 -3.31 28.54
C ALA A 185 0.68 -3.62 27.69
N ALA A 186 0.58 -3.04 26.49
CA ALA A 186 -0.47 -3.34 25.53
C ALA A 186 -0.38 -4.78 25.00
N ALA A 187 0.83 -5.33 24.84
CA ALA A 187 1.07 -6.71 24.41
C ALA A 187 0.68 -7.74 25.48
N LEU A 188 0.64 -7.37 26.74
CA LEU A 188 0.41 -8.32 27.85
C LEU A 188 -1.05 -8.65 28.17
N GLY A 189 -2.03 -7.88 27.67
CA GLY A 189 -3.46 -8.26 27.67
C GLY A 189 -4.12 -8.53 29.01
N GLY A 190 -3.54 -8.15 30.15
CA GLY A 190 -4.17 -8.22 31.46
C GLY A 190 -5.03 -6.98 31.80
N ALA A 191 -5.67 -6.94 32.98
CA ALA A 191 -6.40 -5.75 33.43
C ALA A 191 -5.48 -4.49 33.45
N GLU A 192 -4.20 -4.67 33.70
CA GLU A 192 -3.15 -3.65 33.59
C GLU A 192 -2.84 -3.31 32.12
N GLY A 193 -2.84 -4.28 31.23
CA GLY A 193 -2.68 -4.09 29.77
C GLY A 193 -3.90 -3.42 29.14
N ALA A 194 -5.13 -3.73 29.60
CA ALA A 194 -6.33 -3.03 29.17
C ALA A 194 -6.33 -1.55 29.65
N GLN A 195 -5.76 -1.26 30.80
CA GLN A 195 -5.63 0.09 31.31
C GLN A 195 -4.50 0.87 30.63
N ALA A 196 -3.40 0.21 30.27
CA ALA A 196 -2.34 0.77 29.45
C ALA A 196 -2.79 0.92 27.97
N GLY A 197 -3.54 -0.03 27.42
CA GLY A 197 -4.20 0.08 26.13
C GLY A 197 -5.23 1.23 26.10
N ALA A 198 -5.98 1.45 27.18
CA ALA A 198 -6.88 2.59 27.34
C ALA A 198 -6.11 3.93 27.46
N THR A 199 -4.88 3.91 27.94
CA THR A 199 -3.98 5.10 27.96
C THR A 199 -3.33 5.37 26.61
N LEU A 200 -3.08 4.33 25.80
CA LEU A 200 -2.73 4.46 24.37
C LEU A 200 -3.90 4.97 23.54
N ALA A 201 -5.13 4.57 23.91
CA ALA A 201 -6.36 5.10 23.32
C ALA A 201 -6.55 6.61 23.54
N ASN A 202 -5.78 7.24 24.43
CA ASN A 202 -5.59 8.68 24.39
C ASN A 202 -4.74 9.06 23.17
N ALA A 203 -5.40 9.21 22.03
CA ALA A 203 -4.83 9.73 20.77
C ALA A 203 -3.89 10.93 21.00
N SER A 204 -4.13 11.71 22.06
CA SER A 204 -3.29 12.82 22.50
C SER A 204 -1.87 12.45 22.91
N ILE A 205 -1.58 11.21 23.34
CA ILE A 205 -0.22 10.77 23.69
C ILE A 205 0.53 10.38 22.42
N VAL A 206 -0.13 9.64 21.51
CA VAL A 206 0.43 9.29 20.19
C VAL A 206 0.70 10.58 19.42
N ASP A 207 -0.26 11.49 19.35
CA ASP A 207 -0.12 12.79 18.69
C ASP A 207 1.08 13.61 19.24
N ARG A 208 1.27 13.64 20.56
CA ARG A 208 2.42 14.35 21.14
C ARG A 208 3.75 13.66 20.87
N THR A 209 3.72 12.33 20.80
CA THR A 209 4.92 11.52 20.54
C THR A 209 5.34 11.63 19.08
N LEU A 210 4.38 11.73 18.15
CA LEU A 210 4.63 11.86 16.71
C LEU A 210 4.79 13.30 16.23
N ARG A 211 4.61 14.34 17.08
CA ARG A 211 4.77 15.73 16.65
C ARG A 211 6.22 16.06 16.34
N TYR A 212 6.50 16.33 15.09
CA TYR A 212 7.84 16.66 14.60
C TYR A 212 8.23 18.13 14.85
N SER A 213 9.53 18.39 14.87
CA SER A 213 10.03 19.76 14.95
C SER A 213 9.87 20.45 13.60
N ARG A 214 9.81 21.81 13.59
CA ARG A 214 9.73 22.59 12.34
C ARG A 214 10.87 22.29 11.37
N GLY A 215 12.08 22.02 11.91
CA GLY A 215 13.24 21.66 11.10
C GLY A 215 13.06 20.30 10.41
N PHE A 216 12.53 19.30 11.12
CA PHE A 216 12.24 17.98 10.54
C PHE A 216 11.14 18.06 9.49
N GLU A 217 10.13 18.91 9.68
CA GLU A 217 9.09 19.14 8.69
C GLU A 217 9.65 19.78 7.41
N ALA A 218 10.48 20.82 7.52
CA ALA A 218 11.10 21.46 6.36
C ALA A 218 12.05 20.51 5.61
N GLU A 219 12.75 19.62 6.33
CA GLU A 219 13.59 18.58 5.77
C GLU A 219 12.72 17.55 5.01
N ALA A 220 11.62 17.09 5.62
CA ALA A 220 10.70 16.14 4.99
C ALA A 220 10.01 16.72 3.75
N ASP A 221 9.58 17.99 3.79
CA ASP A 221 9.03 18.68 2.62
C ASP A 221 10.05 18.74 1.48
N SER A 222 11.29 19.12 1.81
CA SER A 222 12.36 19.22 0.82
C SER A 222 12.66 17.90 0.12
N LEU A 223 12.80 16.84 0.91
CA LEU A 223 13.06 15.49 0.38
C LEU A 223 11.84 14.92 -0.33
N GLY A 224 10.63 15.12 0.21
CA GLY A 224 9.38 14.69 -0.42
C GLY A 224 9.20 15.29 -1.81
N ILE A 225 9.43 16.60 -1.98
CA ILE A 225 9.39 17.27 -3.30
C ILE A 225 10.41 16.65 -4.26
N ARG A 226 11.62 16.34 -3.80
CA ARG A 226 12.65 15.68 -4.61
C ARG A 226 12.24 14.27 -5.03
N LEU A 227 11.68 13.49 -4.10
CA LEU A 227 11.17 12.14 -4.37
C LEU A 227 10.05 12.17 -5.41
N LEU A 228 9.08 13.08 -5.29
CA LEU A 228 8.01 13.28 -6.27
C LEU A 228 8.58 13.47 -7.67
N SER A 229 9.49 14.46 -7.83
CA SER A 229 10.09 14.74 -9.14
C SER A 229 10.84 13.54 -9.72
N ARG A 230 11.66 12.86 -8.91
CA ARG A 230 12.43 11.67 -9.34
C ARG A 230 11.53 10.49 -9.71
N ALA A 231 10.42 10.32 -9.01
CA ALA A 231 9.43 9.27 -9.28
C ALA A 231 8.49 9.62 -10.44
N GLY A 232 8.62 10.82 -11.05
CA GLY A 232 7.79 11.27 -12.17
C GLY A 232 6.42 11.79 -11.76
N TYR A 233 6.19 12.11 -10.49
CA TYR A 233 5.03 12.86 -10.02
C TYR A 233 5.24 14.37 -10.17
N ASP A 234 4.13 15.14 -10.19
CA ASP A 234 4.25 16.60 -10.20
C ASP A 234 4.64 17.09 -8.79
N PRO A 235 5.79 17.77 -8.63
CA PRO A 235 6.18 18.37 -7.37
C PRO A 235 5.15 19.35 -6.80
N LYS A 236 4.29 19.94 -7.63
CA LYS A 236 3.19 20.82 -7.22
C LYS A 236 2.20 20.12 -6.29
N GLY A 237 2.04 18.80 -6.41
CA GLY A 237 1.14 18.02 -5.55
C GLY A 237 1.35 18.27 -4.06
N MET A 238 2.60 18.54 -3.61
CA MET A 238 2.88 18.94 -2.22
C MET A 238 2.26 20.29 -1.86
N GLY A 239 2.39 21.28 -2.73
CA GLY A 239 1.81 22.62 -2.54
C GLY A 239 0.29 22.60 -2.56
N ASP A 240 -0.29 21.86 -3.50
CA ASP A 240 -1.73 21.74 -3.68
C ASP A 240 -2.36 21.02 -2.47
N PHE A 241 -1.70 19.98 -1.97
CA PHE A 241 -2.12 19.29 -0.74
C PHE A 241 -2.08 20.21 0.50
N PHE A 242 -1.07 21.08 0.62
CA PHE A 242 -1.01 22.07 1.70
C PHE A 242 -2.18 23.07 1.63
N GLU A 243 -2.55 23.52 0.43
CA GLU A 243 -3.70 24.40 0.24
C GLU A 243 -5.01 23.71 0.64
N ARG A 244 -5.14 22.43 0.31
CA ARG A 244 -6.28 21.58 0.71
C ARG A 244 -6.37 21.43 2.23
N LEU A 245 -5.27 21.12 2.92
CA LEU A 245 -5.22 21.07 4.39
C LEU A 245 -5.66 22.39 5.03
N MET A 246 -5.23 23.51 4.46
CA MET A 246 -5.66 24.84 4.93
C MET A 246 -7.15 25.09 4.70
N GLN A 247 -7.68 24.70 3.56
CA GLN A 247 -9.10 24.82 3.23
C GLN A 247 -9.95 23.98 4.20
N GLU A 248 -9.60 22.71 4.41
CA GLU A 248 -10.28 21.83 5.35
C GLU A 248 -10.24 22.38 6.79
N SER A 249 -9.08 22.92 7.22
CA SER A 249 -8.94 23.57 8.53
C SER A 249 -9.82 24.81 8.71
N ARG A 250 -10.06 25.58 7.64
CA ARG A 250 -10.95 26.75 7.67
C ARG A 250 -12.42 26.36 7.74
N ILE A 251 -12.81 25.32 7.03
CA ILE A 251 -14.19 24.80 7.01
C ILE A 251 -14.52 24.19 8.38
N ASN A 252 -13.62 23.41 8.94
CA ASN A 252 -13.78 22.66 10.18
C ASN A 252 -13.01 23.30 11.35
N LYS A 253 -13.32 24.56 11.68
CA LYS A 253 -12.61 25.31 12.74
C LYS A 253 -12.52 24.60 14.09
N SER A 254 -13.50 23.79 14.43
CA SER A 254 -13.52 23.01 15.68
C SER A 254 -12.79 21.66 15.57
N ASN A 255 -12.45 21.20 14.37
CA ASN A 255 -11.89 19.88 14.12
C ASN A 255 -10.91 19.92 12.93
N ALA A 256 -9.81 20.66 13.11
CA ALA A 256 -8.74 20.71 12.12
C ALA A 256 -8.21 19.30 11.79
N PRO A 257 -7.76 19.04 10.55
CA PRO A 257 -7.20 17.76 10.17
C PRO A 257 -6.17 17.23 11.19
N GLU A 258 -6.26 15.96 11.52
CA GLU A 258 -5.34 15.33 12.49
C GLU A 258 -3.89 15.44 12.03
N PHE A 259 -3.66 15.38 10.73
CA PHE A 259 -2.35 15.59 10.10
C PHE A 259 -1.66 16.88 10.58
N LEU A 260 -2.40 17.97 10.75
CA LEU A 260 -1.84 19.25 11.22
C LEU A 260 -1.42 19.23 12.69
N ARG A 261 -1.82 18.23 13.48
CA ARG A 261 -1.39 18.09 14.89
C ARG A 261 0.00 17.48 14.99
N SER A 262 0.30 16.48 14.14
CA SER A 262 1.62 15.85 14.04
C SER A 262 2.57 16.64 13.14
N HIS A 263 2.05 17.24 12.05
CA HIS A 263 2.77 18.00 11.02
C HIS A 263 2.27 19.44 10.93
N PRO A 264 2.68 20.34 11.85
CA PRO A 264 2.19 21.71 11.85
C PRO A 264 2.57 22.46 10.57
N LEU A 265 1.57 22.94 9.85
CA LEU A 265 1.76 23.71 8.63
C LEU A 265 1.92 25.19 8.96
N THR A 266 3.09 25.76 8.65
CA THR A 266 3.41 27.17 8.85
C THR A 266 3.48 27.91 7.53
N VAL A 267 3.35 29.25 7.57
CA VAL A 267 3.49 30.09 6.37
C VAL A 267 4.88 29.92 5.76
N ASP A 268 5.91 29.78 6.58
CA ASP A 268 7.29 29.57 6.14
C ASP A 268 7.41 28.27 5.34
N ARG A 269 6.87 27.13 5.84
CA ARG A 269 6.87 25.85 5.14
C ARG A 269 6.21 25.95 3.76
N ILE A 270 5.04 26.60 3.69
CA ILE A 270 4.32 26.80 2.41
C ILE A 270 5.16 27.60 1.45
N SER A 271 5.79 28.69 1.90
CA SER A 271 6.59 29.57 1.08
C SER A 271 7.88 28.89 0.58
N GLU A 272 8.58 28.18 1.45
CA GLU A 272 9.78 27.41 1.13
C GLU A 272 9.48 26.26 0.15
N SER A 273 8.39 25.51 0.38
CA SER A 273 7.96 24.45 -0.51
C SER A 273 7.61 25.00 -1.90
N LYS A 274 6.86 26.10 -1.99
CA LYS A 274 6.56 26.76 -3.27
C LYS A 274 7.81 27.23 -4.00
N ALA A 275 8.77 27.85 -3.29
CA ALA A 275 10.03 28.27 -3.90
C ALA A 275 10.82 27.08 -4.46
N ARG A 276 10.86 25.97 -3.72
CA ARG A 276 11.56 24.75 -4.11
C ARG A 276 10.86 24.06 -5.28
N ILE A 277 9.53 23.92 -5.27
CA ILE A 277 8.73 23.36 -6.37
C ILE A 277 9.07 24.04 -7.69
N ASN A 278 9.22 25.37 -7.68
CA ASN A 278 9.55 26.15 -8.88
C ASN A 278 10.93 25.82 -9.48
N SER A 279 11.81 25.13 -8.76
CA SER A 279 13.12 24.69 -9.28
C SER A 279 13.07 23.34 -9.99
N TYR A 280 11.95 22.63 -9.93
CA TYR A 280 11.76 21.35 -10.61
C TYR A 280 10.90 21.52 -11.87
N PRO A 281 11.09 20.67 -12.90
CA PRO A 281 10.21 20.64 -14.04
C PRO A 281 8.83 20.18 -13.62
N PRO A 282 7.75 20.66 -14.29
CA PRO A 282 6.44 20.08 -14.11
C PRO A 282 6.46 18.59 -14.49
N GLY A 283 5.72 17.79 -13.74
CA GLY A 283 5.62 16.35 -13.90
C GLY A 283 4.19 15.88 -13.72
N GLY A 284 4.04 14.62 -13.38
CA GLY A 284 2.76 13.98 -13.07
C GLY A 284 2.39 12.86 -14.03
N PRO A 285 1.53 11.94 -13.62
CA PRO A 285 0.98 10.90 -14.49
C PRO A 285 0.26 11.55 -15.67
N GLN A 286 0.44 10.98 -16.86
CA GLN A 286 -0.30 11.41 -18.05
C GLN A 286 -1.74 10.88 -18.03
N ASP A 287 -1.98 9.83 -17.26
CA ASP A 287 -3.28 9.18 -17.10
C ASP A 287 -3.57 9.03 -15.60
N GLU A 288 -4.60 9.72 -15.14
CA GLU A 288 -5.13 9.68 -13.76
C GLU A 288 -6.27 8.64 -13.61
N SER A 289 -6.54 7.82 -14.63
CA SER A 289 -7.70 6.92 -14.64
C SER A 289 -7.68 5.93 -13.46
N GLU A 290 -6.53 5.37 -13.14
CA GLU A 290 -6.41 4.43 -12.02
C GLU A 290 -6.64 5.13 -10.67
N PHE A 291 -6.04 6.29 -10.47
CA PHE A 291 -6.27 7.11 -9.27
C PHE A 291 -7.77 7.40 -9.08
N LEU A 292 -8.45 7.85 -10.14
CA LEU A 292 -9.87 8.17 -10.08
C LEU A 292 -10.76 6.95 -9.81
N LEU A 293 -10.40 5.77 -10.34
CA LEU A 293 -11.09 4.51 -10.03
C LEU A 293 -10.91 4.13 -8.56
N MET A 294 -9.68 4.18 -8.04
CA MET A 294 -9.39 3.85 -6.63
C MET A 294 -10.00 4.86 -5.67
N GLN A 295 -10.02 6.15 -6.04
CA GLN A 295 -10.72 7.18 -5.29
C GLN A 295 -12.22 6.92 -5.24
N ALA A 296 -12.84 6.61 -6.39
CA ALA A 296 -14.26 6.29 -6.47
C ALA A 296 -14.61 5.06 -5.61
N LYS A 297 -13.76 4.04 -5.65
CA LYS A 297 -13.90 2.83 -4.83
C LYS A 297 -13.82 3.16 -3.34
N ALA A 298 -12.82 3.93 -2.94
CA ALA A 298 -12.66 4.36 -1.55
C ALA A 298 -13.85 5.19 -1.07
N MET A 299 -14.32 6.15 -1.87
CA MET A 299 -15.49 6.96 -1.56
C MET A 299 -16.75 6.11 -1.39
N ALA A 300 -17.04 5.22 -2.32
CA ALA A 300 -18.23 4.37 -2.26
C ALA A 300 -18.19 3.37 -1.08
N SER A 301 -16.99 2.83 -0.77
CA SER A 301 -16.85 1.77 0.22
C SER A 301 -16.68 2.29 1.65
N TYR A 302 -15.99 3.41 1.86
CA TYR A 302 -15.56 3.87 3.19
C TYR A 302 -16.16 5.21 3.61
N SER A 303 -16.87 5.94 2.73
CA SER A 303 -17.60 7.13 3.17
C SER A 303 -18.70 6.77 4.19
N PRO A 304 -18.87 7.54 5.27
CA PRO A 304 -19.92 7.31 6.26
C PRO A 304 -21.32 7.55 5.70
N ASN A 305 -21.45 8.35 4.63
CA ASN A 305 -22.72 8.67 3.99
C ASN A 305 -22.76 8.14 2.55
N LYS A 306 -23.17 6.87 2.40
CA LYS A 306 -23.28 6.19 1.11
C LYS A 306 -24.26 6.88 0.15
N ALA A 307 -25.37 7.42 0.68
CA ALA A 307 -26.36 8.11 -0.13
C ALA A 307 -25.80 9.42 -0.74
N LEU A 308 -25.02 10.16 0.04
CA LEU A 308 -24.36 11.37 -0.46
C LEU A 308 -23.38 11.05 -1.59
N VAL A 309 -22.62 9.96 -1.47
CA VAL A 309 -21.68 9.53 -2.52
C VAL A 309 -22.43 9.14 -3.79
N ARG A 310 -23.53 8.40 -3.68
CA ARG A 310 -24.40 8.07 -4.82
C ARG A 310 -24.92 9.36 -5.52
N ASP A 311 -25.43 10.30 -4.74
CA ASP A 311 -26.00 11.53 -5.28
C ASP A 311 -24.92 12.42 -5.92
N LEU A 312 -23.70 12.43 -5.35
CA LEU A 312 -22.54 13.12 -5.93
C LEU A 312 -22.21 12.59 -7.33
N TYR A 313 -22.05 11.26 -7.49
CA TYR A 313 -21.73 10.67 -8.78
C TYR A 313 -22.90 10.81 -9.77
N LYS A 314 -24.14 10.69 -9.30
CA LYS A 314 -25.32 10.97 -10.12
C LYS A 314 -25.30 12.41 -10.65
N GLN A 315 -24.93 13.37 -9.82
CA GLN A 315 -24.86 14.77 -10.22
C GLN A 315 -23.77 15.01 -11.27
N LYS A 316 -22.58 14.41 -11.11
CA LYS A 316 -21.52 14.46 -12.11
C LYS A 316 -21.98 13.96 -13.49
N ILE A 317 -22.73 12.85 -13.51
CA ILE A 317 -23.32 12.33 -14.76
C ILE A 317 -24.32 13.32 -15.37
N ILE A 318 -25.16 13.97 -14.55
CA ILE A 318 -26.11 15.00 -15.02
C ILE A 318 -25.37 16.20 -15.60
N GLU A 319 -24.22 16.55 -15.05
CA GLU A 319 -23.34 17.63 -15.52
C GLU A 319 -22.53 17.26 -16.77
N GLY A 320 -22.65 16.01 -17.24
CA GLY A 320 -22.05 15.53 -18.48
C GLY A 320 -20.70 14.85 -18.32
N ASP A 321 -20.31 14.45 -17.10
CA ASP A 321 -19.12 13.66 -16.87
C ASP A 321 -19.41 12.17 -17.19
N GLU A 322 -19.04 11.76 -18.40
CA GLU A 322 -19.18 10.38 -18.91
C GLU A 322 -17.91 9.52 -18.68
N SER A 323 -17.01 9.95 -17.80
CA SER A 323 -15.78 9.22 -17.53
C SER A 323 -16.04 7.84 -16.90
N LEU A 324 -15.14 6.89 -17.17
CA LEU A 324 -15.20 5.56 -16.56
C LEU A 324 -15.26 5.65 -15.04
N ALA A 325 -14.44 6.50 -14.42
CA ALA A 325 -14.39 6.63 -12.97
C ALA A 325 -15.72 7.16 -12.37
N THR A 326 -16.40 8.09 -13.06
CA THR A 326 -17.69 8.60 -12.61
C THR A 326 -18.78 7.54 -12.67
N HIS A 327 -18.87 6.79 -13.76
CA HIS A 327 -19.85 5.70 -13.87
C HIS A 327 -19.52 4.52 -12.96
N TYR A 328 -18.24 4.18 -12.80
CA TYR A 328 -17.78 3.19 -11.83
C TYR A 328 -18.16 3.57 -10.39
N GLY A 329 -17.89 4.81 -10.00
CA GLY A 329 -18.24 5.33 -8.68
C GLY A 329 -19.76 5.35 -8.45
N TYR A 330 -20.54 5.69 -9.47
CA TYR A 330 -22.00 5.65 -9.39
C TYR A 330 -22.52 4.21 -9.22
N ALA A 331 -22.03 3.28 -10.02
CA ALA A 331 -22.43 1.87 -9.93
C ALA A 331 -22.09 1.27 -8.55
N LEU A 332 -20.89 1.53 -8.04
CA LEU A 332 -20.48 1.12 -6.69
C LEU A 332 -21.36 1.75 -5.61
N ALA A 333 -21.59 3.06 -5.69
CA ALA A 333 -22.42 3.75 -4.72
C ALA A 333 -23.87 3.24 -4.72
N LEU A 334 -24.43 2.90 -5.87
CA LEU A 334 -25.73 2.21 -5.98
C LEU A 334 -25.70 0.86 -5.25
N SER A 335 -24.67 0.04 -5.52
CA SER A 335 -24.51 -1.27 -4.85
C SER A 335 -24.43 -1.11 -3.33
N LYS A 336 -23.59 -0.19 -2.84
CA LYS A 336 -23.43 0.07 -1.40
C LYS A 336 -24.64 0.72 -0.73
N ASN A 337 -25.60 1.22 -1.51
CA ASN A 337 -26.94 1.63 -1.06
C ASN A 337 -28.00 0.53 -1.25
N SER A 338 -27.60 -0.72 -1.55
CA SER A 338 -28.49 -1.86 -1.80
C SER A 338 -29.39 -1.71 -3.04
N GLU A 339 -29.07 -0.79 -3.94
CA GLU A 339 -29.77 -0.56 -5.22
C GLU A 339 -29.21 -1.50 -6.31
N TYR A 340 -29.06 -2.80 -5.99
CA TYR A 340 -28.33 -3.79 -6.79
C TYR A 340 -28.78 -3.89 -8.24
N ALA A 341 -30.09 -3.79 -8.50
CA ALA A 341 -30.64 -3.84 -9.85
C ALA A 341 -30.24 -2.63 -10.71
N ALA A 342 -30.13 -1.45 -10.09
CA ALA A 342 -29.66 -0.24 -10.75
C ALA A 342 -28.14 -0.31 -10.97
N ALA A 343 -27.39 -0.73 -9.96
CA ALA A 343 -25.94 -0.97 -10.04
C ALA A 343 -25.60 -1.93 -11.18
N ARG A 344 -26.31 -3.07 -11.28
CA ARG A 344 -26.12 -4.04 -12.38
C ARG A 344 -26.32 -3.42 -13.76
N ARG A 345 -27.34 -2.58 -13.95
CA ARG A 345 -27.55 -1.91 -15.24
C ARG A 345 -26.38 -1.03 -15.60
N GLU A 346 -25.86 -0.29 -14.62
CA GLU A 346 -24.73 0.59 -14.81
C GLU A 346 -23.44 -0.20 -15.07
N PHE A 347 -23.12 -1.24 -14.29
CA PHE A 347 -22.01 -2.14 -14.57
C PHE A 347 -22.08 -2.75 -15.98
N ASN A 348 -23.24 -3.24 -16.39
CA ASN A 348 -23.42 -3.81 -17.74
C ASN A 348 -23.23 -2.76 -18.85
N ARG A 349 -23.53 -1.48 -18.57
CA ARG A 349 -23.32 -0.38 -19.52
C ARG A 349 -21.81 -0.15 -19.71
N ILE A 350 -21.09 0.09 -18.65
CA ILE A 350 -19.66 0.42 -18.73
C ILE A 350 -18.80 -0.78 -19.17
N LEU A 351 -19.19 -2.02 -18.82
CA LEU A 351 -18.50 -3.23 -19.29
C LEU A 351 -18.61 -3.47 -20.79
N LYS A 352 -19.53 -2.83 -21.51
CA LYS A 352 -19.56 -2.89 -22.98
C LYS A 352 -18.39 -2.13 -23.60
N GLU A 353 -17.96 -1.06 -22.96
CA GLU A 353 -16.86 -0.21 -23.40
C GLU A 353 -15.51 -0.71 -22.85
N PHE A 354 -15.54 -1.29 -21.65
CA PHE A 354 -14.35 -1.74 -20.92
C PHE A 354 -14.50 -3.22 -20.47
N PRO A 355 -14.66 -4.18 -21.40
CA PRO A 355 -14.99 -5.57 -21.07
C PRO A 355 -13.89 -6.28 -20.27
N ASP A 356 -12.63 -5.89 -20.45
CA ASP A 356 -11.47 -6.52 -19.83
C ASP A 356 -11.01 -5.82 -18.55
N ASN A 357 -11.73 -4.77 -18.10
CA ASN A 357 -11.36 -4.07 -16.88
C ASN A 357 -11.65 -4.96 -15.67
N VAL A 358 -10.60 -5.41 -15.01
CA VAL A 358 -10.64 -6.37 -13.89
C VAL A 358 -11.40 -5.81 -12.71
N SER A 359 -11.13 -4.55 -12.32
CA SER A 359 -11.81 -3.90 -11.19
C SER A 359 -13.32 -3.83 -11.37
N LEU A 360 -13.78 -3.46 -12.58
CA LEU A 360 -15.21 -3.46 -12.92
C LEU A 360 -15.83 -4.86 -12.81
N ARG A 361 -15.14 -5.87 -13.30
CA ARG A 361 -15.63 -7.26 -13.29
C ARG A 361 -15.73 -7.80 -11.87
N ILE A 362 -14.77 -7.47 -10.99
CA ILE A 362 -14.78 -7.83 -9.57
C ILE A 362 -15.99 -7.20 -8.87
N VAL A 363 -16.14 -5.89 -8.94
CA VAL A 363 -17.20 -5.20 -8.20
C VAL A 363 -18.60 -5.51 -8.77
N HIS A 364 -18.70 -5.85 -10.05
CA HIS A 364 -19.94 -6.38 -10.61
C HIS A 364 -20.28 -7.76 -10.04
N ALA A 365 -19.30 -8.64 -9.89
CA ALA A 365 -19.50 -9.94 -9.25
C ALA A 365 -19.93 -9.78 -7.78
N ASP A 366 -19.28 -8.87 -7.03
CA ASP A 366 -19.67 -8.53 -5.67
C ASP A 366 -21.12 -8.03 -5.59
N ASN A 367 -21.53 -7.15 -6.52
CA ASN A 367 -22.93 -6.70 -6.59
C ASN A 367 -23.92 -7.86 -6.81
N GLU A 368 -23.56 -8.87 -7.60
CA GLU A 368 -24.41 -10.06 -7.78
C GLU A 368 -24.48 -10.90 -6.48
N LEU A 369 -23.35 -11.05 -5.77
CA LEU A 369 -23.31 -11.76 -4.49
C LEU A 369 -24.15 -11.03 -3.41
N GLU A 370 -23.97 -9.72 -3.27
CA GLU A 370 -24.73 -8.88 -2.33
C GLU A 370 -26.24 -8.86 -2.67
N ALA A 371 -26.59 -8.94 -3.96
CA ALA A 371 -27.96 -9.09 -4.44
C ALA A 371 -28.57 -10.47 -4.20
N GLY A 372 -27.86 -11.40 -3.53
CA GLY A 372 -28.28 -12.78 -3.30
C GLY A 372 -28.22 -13.71 -4.51
N LYS A 373 -27.60 -13.27 -5.62
CA LYS A 373 -27.41 -14.09 -6.83
C LYS A 373 -26.10 -14.84 -6.76
N ILE A 374 -25.98 -15.68 -5.76
CA ILE A 374 -24.74 -16.35 -5.34
C ILE A 374 -24.02 -17.06 -6.48
N GLU A 375 -24.73 -17.97 -7.19
CA GLU A 375 -24.10 -18.77 -8.27
C GLU A 375 -23.57 -17.90 -9.40
N ARG A 376 -24.29 -16.82 -9.70
CA ARG A 376 -23.86 -15.88 -10.76
C ARG A 376 -22.59 -15.12 -10.34
N GLY A 377 -22.55 -14.56 -9.14
CA GLY A 377 -21.38 -13.83 -8.64
C GLY A 377 -20.15 -14.73 -8.54
N LEU A 378 -20.33 -15.96 -8.03
CA LEU A 378 -19.24 -16.94 -7.93
C LEU A 378 -18.72 -17.35 -9.32
N GLU A 379 -19.59 -17.57 -10.31
CA GLU A 379 -19.15 -17.93 -11.66
C GLU A 379 -18.38 -16.79 -12.34
N MET A 380 -18.79 -15.54 -12.10
CA MET A 380 -18.06 -14.37 -12.58
C MET A 380 -16.64 -14.30 -11.97
N LEU A 381 -16.50 -14.48 -10.65
CA LEU A 381 -15.21 -14.51 -9.98
C LEU A 381 -14.38 -15.73 -10.38
N ARG A 382 -15.00 -16.90 -10.53
CA ARG A 382 -14.31 -18.11 -11.01
C ARG A 382 -13.75 -17.93 -12.43
N THR A 383 -14.48 -17.25 -13.30
CA THR A 383 -14.02 -16.94 -14.65
C THR A 383 -12.79 -16.03 -14.60
N LEU A 384 -12.87 -14.94 -13.81
CA LEU A 384 -11.73 -14.05 -13.58
C LEU A 384 -10.52 -14.80 -13.01
N TYR A 385 -10.74 -15.64 -12.00
CA TYR A 385 -9.68 -16.42 -11.37
C TYR A 385 -8.95 -17.32 -12.41
N LYS A 386 -9.71 -18.01 -13.28
CA LYS A 386 -9.12 -18.86 -14.32
C LYS A 386 -8.35 -18.07 -15.37
N GLU A 387 -8.85 -16.91 -15.77
CA GLU A 387 -8.21 -16.05 -16.76
C GLU A 387 -6.89 -15.46 -16.24
N GLN A 388 -6.78 -15.22 -14.92
CA GLN A 388 -5.65 -14.52 -14.29
C GLN A 388 -4.57 -15.45 -13.70
N VAL A 389 -4.81 -16.76 -13.66
CA VAL A 389 -3.82 -17.76 -13.18
C VAL A 389 -2.49 -17.65 -13.95
N GLU A 390 -2.53 -17.29 -15.23
CA GLU A 390 -1.32 -17.10 -16.05
C GLU A 390 -0.59 -15.76 -15.76
N ILE A 391 -1.23 -14.80 -15.09
CA ILE A 391 -0.71 -13.43 -14.88
C ILE A 391 -0.21 -13.23 -13.45
N ASP A 392 -0.36 -14.27 -12.59
CA ASP A 392 0.02 -14.24 -11.15
C ASP A 392 -0.62 -13.06 -10.37
N ASN A 393 -1.91 -12.82 -10.64
CA ASN A 393 -2.64 -11.74 -9.99
C ASN A 393 -3.30 -12.20 -8.68
N HIS A 394 -2.54 -12.16 -7.59
CA HIS A 394 -3.00 -12.55 -6.25
C HIS A 394 -4.23 -11.80 -5.73
N MET A 395 -4.56 -10.66 -6.31
CA MET A 395 -5.71 -9.85 -5.91
C MET A 395 -7.03 -10.59 -6.15
N ILE A 396 -7.16 -11.24 -7.31
CA ILE A 396 -8.38 -11.99 -7.66
C ILE A 396 -8.55 -13.21 -6.78
N ASP A 397 -7.46 -13.85 -6.40
CA ASP A 397 -7.46 -14.99 -5.48
C ASP A 397 -8.17 -14.62 -4.17
N ILE A 398 -7.90 -13.43 -3.65
CA ILE A 398 -8.47 -12.95 -2.41
C ILE A 398 -9.98 -12.70 -2.53
N TYR A 399 -10.42 -12.03 -3.60
CA TYR A 399 -11.85 -11.79 -3.82
C TYR A 399 -12.60 -13.10 -4.02
N TYR A 400 -12.03 -14.04 -4.80
CA TYR A 400 -12.66 -15.32 -5.04
C TYR A 400 -12.69 -16.18 -3.78
N ALA A 401 -11.59 -16.29 -3.04
CA ALA A 401 -11.54 -17.03 -1.77
C ALA A 401 -12.52 -16.46 -0.74
N ASN A 402 -12.61 -15.12 -0.62
CA ASN A 402 -13.57 -14.48 0.26
C ASN A 402 -15.01 -14.84 -0.11
N ALA A 403 -15.36 -14.75 -1.40
CA ALA A 403 -16.69 -15.11 -1.89
C ALA A 403 -17.03 -16.59 -1.61
N LEU A 404 -16.05 -17.49 -1.80
CA LEU A 404 -16.21 -18.92 -1.49
C LEU A 404 -16.49 -19.15 0.00
N VAL A 405 -15.72 -18.50 0.90
CA VAL A 405 -15.94 -18.62 2.36
C VAL A 405 -17.30 -18.04 2.76
N LEU A 406 -17.68 -16.87 2.24
CA LEU A 406 -18.96 -16.23 2.55
C LEU A 406 -20.16 -17.07 2.09
N THR A 407 -19.96 -17.91 1.09
CA THR A 407 -20.98 -18.79 0.53
C THR A 407 -20.83 -20.27 0.97
N SER A 408 -20.02 -20.52 2.03
CA SER A 408 -19.74 -21.84 2.64
C SER A 408 -19.15 -22.88 1.66
N ARG A 409 -18.44 -22.42 0.62
CA ARG A 409 -17.66 -23.29 -0.29
C ARG A 409 -16.23 -23.44 0.21
N ASN A 410 -16.10 -23.86 1.45
CA ASN A 410 -14.85 -23.78 2.21
C ASN A 410 -13.74 -24.68 1.67
N GLU A 411 -14.08 -25.87 1.14
CA GLU A 411 -13.10 -26.80 0.55
C GLU A 411 -12.39 -26.18 -0.64
N GLU A 412 -13.10 -25.42 -1.46
CA GLU A 412 -12.53 -24.69 -2.61
C GLU A 412 -11.69 -23.47 -2.16
N ALA A 413 -12.08 -22.79 -1.07
CA ALA A 413 -11.40 -21.61 -0.56
C ALA A 413 -10.05 -21.91 0.10
N ILE A 414 -9.92 -23.01 0.83
CA ILE A 414 -8.74 -23.34 1.65
C ILE A 414 -7.42 -23.33 0.85
N PRO A 415 -7.30 -24.03 -0.30
CA PRO A 415 -6.03 -24.00 -1.05
C PRO A 415 -5.65 -22.59 -1.52
N ILE A 416 -6.62 -21.77 -1.93
CA ILE A 416 -6.39 -20.39 -2.37
C ILE A 416 -5.90 -19.54 -1.19
N LEU A 417 -6.57 -19.63 -0.04
CA LEU A 417 -6.18 -18.90 1.19
C LEU A 417 -4.80 -19.31 1.70
N ARG A 418 -4.44 -20.59 1.59
CA ARG A 418 -3.10 -21.05 1.97
C ARG A 418 -2.01 -20.48 1.06
N SER A 419 -2.29 -20.35 -0.23
CA SER A 419 -1.39 -19.69 -1.18
C SER A 419 -1.27 -18.20 -0.86
N ALA A 420 -2.37 -17.51 -0.60
CA ALA A 420 -2.38 -16.10 -0.24
C ALA A 420 -1.57 -15.83 1.06
N ILE A 421 -1.71 -16.69 2.07
CA ILE A 421 -0.94 -16.60 3.32
C ILE A 421 0.55 -16.86 3.10
N ALA A 422 0.93 -17.77 2.18
CA ALA A 422 2.32 -18.02 1.88
C ALA A 422 3.03 -16.78 1.29
N ASN A 423 2.29 -15.98 0.51
CA ASN A 423 2.80 -14.75 -0.09
C ASN A 423 2.71 -13.54 0.87
N ASN A 424 1.71 -13.52 1.77
CA ASN A 424 1.46 -12.43 2.71
C ASN A 424 1.16 -12.98 4.12
N PRO A 425 2.17 -13.51 4.84
CA PRO A 425 1.97 -14.20 6.11
C PRO A 425 1.47 -13.29 7.24
N ASP A 426 1.72 -12.00 7.16
CA ASP A 426 1.41 -11.01 8.18
C ASP A 426 0.02 -10.37 8.01
N GLU A 427 -0.73 -10.79 6.98
CA GLU A 427 -2.07 -10.26 6.72
C GLU A 427 -3.13 -11.00 7.55
N PRO A 428 -3.71 -10.36 8.59
CA PRO A 428 -4.64 -11.04 9.50
C PRO A 428 -5.94 -11.46 8.81
N TYR A 429 -6.35 -10.77 7.75
CA TYR A 429 -7.61 -11.06 7.07
C TYR A 429 -7.66 -12.49 6.51
N PHE A 430 -6.56 -12.96 5.89
CA PHE A 430 -6.50 -14.31 5.33
C PHE A 430 -6.57 -15.38 6.41
N HIS A 431 -5.92 -15.15 7.54
CA HIS A 431 -6.01 -16.05 8.69
C HIS A 431 -7.42 -16.13 9.27
N SER A 432 -8.17 -15.01 9.25
CA SER A 432 -9.57 -14.99 9.69
C SER A 432 -10.49 -15.81 8.78
N LEU A 433 -10.33 -15.66 7.45
CA LEU A 433 -11.08 -16.44 6.48
C LEU A 433 -10.76 -17.94 6.57
N LEU A 434 -9.47 -18.27 6.71
CA LEU A 434 -9.03 -19.66 6.84
C LEU A 434 -9.55 -20.29 8.14
N ALA A 435 -9.56 -19.54 9.25
CA ALA A 435 -10.13 -19.99 10.51
C ALA A 435 -11.62 -20.28 10.41
N ARG A 436 -12.37 -19.43 9.69
CA ARG A 436 -13.80 -19.63 9.43
C ARG A 436 -14.02 -20.86 8.56
N ALA A 437 -13.27 -20.98 7.45
CA ALA A 437 -13.41 -22.11 6.53
C ALA A 437 -13.19 -23.45 7.25
N TYR A 438 -12.12 -23.60 8.04
CA TYR A 438 -11.86 -24.81 8.81
C TYR A 438 -12.93 -25.06 9.89
N GLY A 439 -13.40 -24.00 10.57
CA GLY A 439 -14.44 -24.12 11.58
C GLY A 439 -15.78 -24.60 11.02
N GLU A 440 -16.19 -24.10 9.84
CA GLU A 440 -17.42 -24.55 9.17
C GLU A 440 -17.32 -26.00 8.66
N LEU A 441 -16.10 -26.50 8.38
CA LEU A 441 -15.83 -27.90 8.01
C LEU A 441 -15.64 -28.83 9.23
N GLY A 442 -15.66 -28.30 10.46
CA GLY A 442 -15.47 -29.08 11.68
C GLY A 442 -14.01 -29.43 11.99
N ASP A 443 -13.02 -28.87 11.27
CA ASP A 443 -11.59 -29.02 11.57
C ASP A 443 -11.20 -27.99 12.65
N ASP A 444 -11.61 -28.27 13.88
CA ASP A 444 -11.37 -27.37 15.02
C ASP A 444 -9.87 -27.14 15.28
N PHE A 445 -9.02 -28.15 15.08
CA PHE A 445 -7.59 -28.00 15.25
C PHE A 445 -7.03 -26.89 14.34
N LYS A 446 -7.27 -26.98 13.02
CA LYS A 446 -6.79 -25.99 12.08
C LYS A 446 -7.50 -24.64 12.22
N SER A 447 -8.77 -24.64 12.61
CA SER A 447 -9.51 -23.42 12.93
C SER A 447 -8.84 -22.64 14.07
N PHE A 448 -8.51 -23.32 15.20
CA PHE A 448 -7.81 -22.68 16.32
C PHE A 448 -6.38 -22.26 15.97
N MET A 449 -5.67 -23.02 15.17
CA MET A 449 -4.36 -22.61 14.64
C MET A 449 -4.45 -21.29 13.85
N SER A 450 -5.39 -21.20 12.91
CA SER A 450 -5.60 -20.00 12.11
C SER A 450 -6.09 -18.80 12.94
N ARG A 451 -6.95 -19.03 13.95
CA ARG A 451 -7.34 -17.99 14.91
C ARG A 451 -6.16 -17.51 15.76
N GLY A 452 -5.24 -18.41 16.09
CA GLY A 452 -4.00 -18.07 16.79
C GLY A 452 -3.18 -17.07 16.00
N GLU A 453 -2.94 -17.35 14.70
CA GLU A 453 -2.23 -16.44 13.81
C GLU A 453 -2.97 -15.12 13.61
N PHE A 454 -4.29 -15.14 13.36
CA PHE A 454 -5.11 -13.93 13.28
C PHE A 454 -4.92 -12.99 14.48
N HIS A 455 -4.96 -13.56 15.69
CA HIS A 455 -4.76 -12.76 16.91
C HIS A 455 -3.32 -12.28 17.07
N TYR A 456 -2.33 -13.07 16.65
CA TYR A 456 -0.93 -12.68 16.66
C TYR A 456 -0.67 -11.47 15.77
N GLN A 457 -1.17 -11.53 14.52
CA GLN A 457 -1.00 -10.45 13.54
C GLN A 457 -1.77 -9.16 13.92
N ARG A 458 -2.65 -9.24 14.90
CA ARG A 458 -3.34 -8.11 15.51
C ARG A 458 -2.76 -7.70 16.87
N GLY A 459 -1.58 -8.17 17.24
CA GLY A 459 -0.94 -7.85 18.51
C GLY A 459 -1.64 -8.39 19.77
N HIS A 460 -2.65 -9.27 19.60
CA HIS A 460 -3.40 -9.86 20.69
C HIS A 460 -2.71 -11.14 21.20
N TYR A 461 -1.47 -11.01 21.67
CA TYR A 461 -0.62 -12.15 22.00
C TYR A 461 -1.25 -13.11 23.02
N GLU A 462 -1.92 -12.61 24.06
CA GLU A 462 -2.60 -13.46 25.03
C GLU A 462 -3.79 -14.23 24.43
N PHE A 463 -4.56 -13.58 23.52
CA PHE A 463 -5.63 -14.27 22.80
C PHE A 463 -5.06 -15.31 21.86
N SER A 464 -3.96 -14.98 21.17
CA SER A 464 -3.24 -15.90 20.30
C SER A 464 -2.78 -17.14 21.08
N LEU A 465 -2.09 -16.97 22.19
CA LEU A 465 -1.66 -18.08 23.05
C LEU A 465 -2.83 -18.96 23.53
N ARG A 466 -3.99 -18.36 23.83
CA ARG A 466 -5.19 -19.14 24.20
C ARG A 466 -5.68 -20.01 23.04
N GLN A 467 -5.66 -19.49 21.81
CA GLN A 467 -6.07 -20.26 20.63
C GLN A 467 -5.09 -21.43 20.38
N PHE A 468 -3.77 -21.16 20.43
CA PHE A 468 -2.78 -22.22 20.26
C PHE A 468 -2.82 -23.28 21.36
N ARG A 469 -3.11 -22.91 22.63
CA ARG A 469 -3.33 -23.89 23.70
C ARG A 469 -4.52 -24.80 23.38
N ARG A 470 -5.62 -24.23 22.85
CA ARG A 470 -6.77 -25.04 22.40
C ARG A 470 -6.41 -25.95 21.25
N ALA A 471 -5.71 -25.42 20.24
CA ALA A 471 -5.20 -26.26 19.15
C ALA A 471 -4.33 -27.40 19.67
N ASN A 472 -3.40 -27.12 20.60
CA ASN A 472 -2.52 -28.14 21.18
C ASN A 472 -3.28 -29.25 21.93
N GLN A 473 -4.42 -28.90 22.59
CA GLN A 473 -5.30 -29.90 23.25
C GLN A 473 -6.01 -30.81 22.24
N LEU A 474 -6.30 -30.29 21.04
CA LEU A 474 -6.97 -31.03 19.95
C LEU A 474 -5.97 -31.76 19.03
N ALA A 475 -4.67 -31.51 19.20
CA ALA A 475 -3.64 -32.12 18.37
C ALA A 475 -3.54 -33.65 18.61
N GLU A 476 -3.82 -34.43 17.59
CA GLU A 476 -3.78 -35.90 17.64
C GLU A 476 -2.36 -36.43 17.42
N SER A 477 -1.58 -35.79 16.53
CA SER A 477 -0.23 -36.20 16.19
C SER A 477 0.84 -35.51 17.05
N GLN A 478 1.98 -36.20 17.26
CA GLN A 478 3.15 -35.60 17.91
C GLN A 478 3.70 -34.41 17.11
N TYR A 479 3.58 -34.46 15.79
CA TYR A 479 3.97 -33.36 14.91
C TYR A 479 3.13 -32.10 15.18
N ASP A 480 1.80 -32.24 15.28
CA ASP A 480 0.92 -31.10 15.55
C ASP A 480 1.13 -30.52 16.95
N LYS A 481 1.38 -31.38 17.95
CA LYS A 481 1.76 -30.93 19.30
C LYS A 481 3.06 -30.15 19.31
N ALA A 482 4.06 -30.63 18.60
CA ALA A 482 5.36 -29.96 18.49
C ALA A 482 5.21 -28.60 17.76
N ARG A 483 4.47 -28.57 16.67
CA ARG A 483 4.20 -27.34 15.88
C ARG A 483 3.49 -26.28 16.71
N THR A 484 2.43 -26.63 17.42
CA THR A 484 1.70 -25.69 18.28
C THR A 484 2.56 -25.18 19.43
N SER A 485 3.36 -26.08 20.04
CA SER A 485 4.28 -25.71 21.13
C SER A 485 5.39 -24.76 20.65
N ALA A 486 5.99 -25.05 19.50
CA ALA A 486 6.98 -24.16 18.88
C ALA A 486 6.40 -22.77 18.66
N ARG A 487 5.19 -22.69 18.09
CA ARG A 487 4.55 -21.39 17.82
C ARG A 487 4.21 -20.61 19.11
N MET A 488 3.78 -21.30 20.17
CA MET A 488 3.57 -20.67 21.47
C MET A 488 4.88 -20.11 22.05
N ASN A 489 5.99 -20.81 21.90
CA ASN A 489 7.31 -20.35 22.34
C ASN A 489 7.76 -19.12 21.54
N ASP A 490 7.55 -19.10 20.21
CA ASP A 490 7.87 -17.93 19.37
C ASP A 490 7.12 -16.69 19.84
N ILE A 491 5.82 -16.83 20.14
CA ILE A 491 5.00 -15.72 20.64
C ILE A 491 5.49 -15.25 22.02
N GLN A 492 5.87 -16.17 22.91
CA GLN A 492 6.43 -15.82 24.22
C GLN A 492 7.77 -15.09 24.09
N ASN A 493 8.62 -15.52 23.15
CA ASN A 493 9.87 -14.85 22.85
C ASN A 493 9.64 -13.45 22.30
N ALA A 494 8.69 -13.27 21.38
CA ALA A 494 8.32 -11.95 20.87
C ALA A 494 7.81 -11.02 21.99
N ILE A 495 7.00 -11.54 22.92
CA ILE A 495 6.57 -10.78 24.11
C ILE A 495 7.77 -10.39 25.00
N ALA A 496 8.73 -11.32 25.22
CA ALA A 496 9.91 -11.05 26.03
C ALA A 496 10.81 -10.00 25.37
N GLU A 497 11.00 -10.08 24.07
CA GLU A 497 11.77 -9.13 23.28
C GLU A 497 11.16 -7.71 23.36
N LEU A 498 9.85 -7.59 23.19
CA LEU A 498 9.16 -6.31 23.34
C LEU A 498 9.31 -5.69 24.75
N LYS A 499 9.43 -6.55 25.79
CA LYS A 499 9.68 -6.07 27.16
C LYS A 499 11.12 -5.60 27.38
N SER A 500 12.05 -6.06 26.55
CA SER A 500 13.49 -5.73 26.66
C SER A 500 13.88 -4.47 25.88
N LEU A 501 13.00 -4.00 24.98
CA LEU A 501 13.16 -2.73 24.24
C LEU A 501 12.91 -1.53 25.13
#